data_4724d0e5c11c6715dd3d4323d4db4959
#
_entry.id   4724d0e5c11c6715dd3d4323d4db4959
#
_cell.length_a   1.000
_cell.length_b   1.000
_cell.length_c   1.000
_cell.angle_alpha   90.00
_cell.angle_beta   90.00
_cell.angle_gamma   90.00
#
_symmetry.space_group_name_H-M   'P 1'
#
loop_
_entity.id
_entity.type
_entity.pdbx_description
1 polymer ?
#
loop_
_entity_poly.entity_id
_entity_poly.type
_entity_poly.pdbx_seq_one_letter_code
_entity_poly.pdbx_strand_id
1 'polypeptide(L)'
;MTNHTITDSPLGELTLVADEGKLTGVYFRHHWYAPDRATFGPRSDAGFAAVKEQLAEYFAGARQRFELPAEPRGGAFQNLVWGLIGEIPYGQTVTYGDLAREAGGGATPKDVGAAVGRNPLSVVVACHRVVGKDGRLTGYAGGLARKRFLLDLEEKAARLF
;
A
#
# COMPACT_ATOMS: atom_id res chain seq x y z
N MET A 1 -6.39 19.23 9.17
CA MET A 1 -7.18 19.51 7.96
C MET A 1 -6.78 18.56 6.85
N THR A 2 -7.75 17.94 6.24
CA THR A 2 -7.49 16.98 5.15
C THR A 2 -7.28 17.72 3.84
N ASN A 3 -6.27 17.32 3.09
CA ASN A 3 -6.01 17.82 1.74
C ASN A 3 -5.42 16.70 0.88
N HIS A 4 -5.40 16.92 -0.43
CA HIS A 4 -4.88 15.92 -1.36
C HIS A 4 -4.09 16.56 -2.49
N THR A 5 -3.32 15.73 -3.17
CA THR A 5 -2.69 16.07 -4.44
C THR A 5 -2.69 14.86 -5.35
N ILE A 6 -2.28 15.05 -6.58
CA ILE A 6 -2.17 13.99 -7.58
C ILE A 6 -0.74 13.98 -8.09
N THR A 7 -0.19 12.79 -8.27
CA THR A 7 1.14 12.62 -8.85
C THR A 7 1.12 11.49 -9.87
N ASP A 8 1.95 11.59 -10.90
CA ASP A 8 2.09 10.52 -11.89
C ASP A 8 3.02 9.43 -11.38
N SER A 9 2.82 8.22 -11.89
CA SER A 9 3.67 7.09 -11.59
C SER A 9 3.68 6.14 -12.79
N PRO A 10 4.59 5.15 -12.82
CA PRO A 10 4.54 4.10 -13.84
C PRO A 10 3.22 3.32 -13.86
N LEU A 11 2.45 3.39 -12.77
CA LEU A 11 1.15 2.73 -12.65
C LEU A 11 -0.03 3.67 -12.93
N GLY A 12 0.23 4.86 -13.46
CA GLY A 12 -0.76 5.90 -13.69
C GLY A 12 -0.84 6.89 -12.53
N GLU A 13 -1.87 7.72 -12.54
CA GLU A 13 -2.06 8.73 -11.51
C GLU A 13 -2.29 8.10 -10.14
N LEU A 14 -1.62 8.67 -9.15
CA LEU A 14 -1.84 8.36 -7.73
C LEU A 14 -2.45 9.58 -7.07
N THR A 15 -3.53 9.37 -6.32
CA THR A 15 -4.09 10.40 -5.44
C THR A 15 -3.52 10.20 -4.04
N LEU A 16 -2.87 11.25 -3.53
CA LEU A 16 -2.25 11.25 -2.21
C LEU A 16 -3.12 12.08 -1.28
N VAL A 17 -3.48 11.53 -0.14
CA VAL A 17 -4.33 12.20 0.85
C VAL A 17 -3.56 12.33 2.16
N ALA A 18 -3.59 13.50 2.76
CA ALA A 18 -2.96 13.74 4.05
C ALA A 18 -3.94 14.45 5.00
N ASP A 19 -3.78 14.19 6.28
CA ASP A 19 -4.57 14.84 7.33
C ASP A 19 -3.65 15.11 8.51
N GLU A 20 -3.68 16.35 9.00
CA GLU A 20 -2.84 16.77 10.13
C GLU A 20 -1.36 16.42 9.94
N GLY A 21 -0.86 16.59 8.72
CA GLY A 21 0.54 16.34 8.37
C GLY A 21 0.91 14.87 8.20
N LYS A 22 -0.04 13.96 8.25
CA LYS A 22 0.19 12.52 8.07
C LYS A 22 -0.45 12.03 6.78
N LEU A 23 0.27 11.20 6.05
CA LEU A 23 -0.27 10.54 4.85
C LEU A 23 -1.32 9.51 5.29
N THR A 24 -2.54 9.65 4.79
CA THR A 24 -3.65 8.76 5.15
C THR A 24 -4.20 7.97 3.97
N GLY A 25 -3.82 8.33 2.75
CA GLY A 25 -4.26 7.60 1.57
C GLY A 25 -3.31 7.71 0.39
N VAL A 26 -3.17 6.62 -0.34
CA VAL A 26 -2.52 6.52 -1.64
C VAL A 26 -3.43 5.64 -2.50
N TYR A 27 -4.11 6.25 -3.47
CA TYR A 27 -5.11 5.56 -4.27
C TYR A 27 -4.76 5.59 -5.74
N PHE A 28 -4.89 4.44 -6.41
CA PHE A 28 -4.82 4.36 -7.86
C PHE A 28 -6.10 4.94 -8.48
N ARG A 29 -6.07 5.24 -9.76
CA ARG A 29 -7.23 5.80 -10.46
C ARG A 29 -8.44 4.87 -10.41
N HIS A 30 -8.24 3.58 -10.58
CA HIS A 30 -9.28 2.55 -10.41
C HIS A 30 -8.87 1.69 -9.23
N HIS A 31 -9.51 1.93 -8.10
CA HIS A 31 -9.09 1.38 -6.82
C HIS A 31 -10.30 0.81 -6.08
N TRP A 32 -10.22 -0.44 -5.62
CA TRP A 32 -11.28 -1.04 -4.81
C TRP A 32 -11.40 -0.31 -3.49
N TYR A 33 -12.64 -0.06 -3.06
CA TYR A 33 -12.93 0.54 -1.75
C TYR A 33 -12.31 1.93 -1.53
N ALA A 34 -12.03 2.66 -2.62
CA ALA A 34 -11.58 4.03 -2.48
C ALA A 34 -12.69 4.89 -1.87
N PRO A 35 -12.36 5.77 -0.90
CA PRO A 35 -13.35 6.70 -0.36
C PRO A 35 -13.84 7.66 -1.45
N ASP A 36 -14.99 8.29 -1.19
CA ASP A 36 -15.49 9.35 -2.05
C ASP A 36 -14.45 10.48 -2.11
N ARG A 37 -14.14 10.95 -3.32
CA ARG A 37 -13.18 12.04 -3.54
C ARG A 37 -13.53 13.31 -2.77
N ALA A 38 -14.81 13.53 -2.50
CA ALA A 38 -15.25 14.66 -1.71
C ALA A 38 -14.67 14.67 -0.29
N THR A 39 -14.24 13.50 0.22
CA THR A 39 -13.64 13.39 1.56
C THR A 39 -12.15 13.75 1.58
N PHE A 40 -11.51 13.95 0.43
CA PHE A 40 -10.07 14.20 0.35
C PHE A 40 -9.67 15.64 0.67
N GLY A 41 -10.64 16.51 0.85
CA GLY A 41 -10.40 17.94 1.12
C GLY A 41 -9.92 18.67 -0.14
N PRO A 42 -9.52 19.92 0.01
CA PRO A 42 -9.07 20.71 -1.13
C PRO A 42 -7.76 20.18 -1.70
N ARG A 43 -7.53 20.42 -2.98
CA ARG A 43 -6.26 20.11 -3.60
C ARG A 43 -5.22 21.13 -3.19
N SER A 44 -4.08 20.66 -2.70
CA SER A 44 -2.95 21.49 -2.36
C SER A 44 -1.68 20.66 -2.49
N ASP A 45 -0.69 21.16 -3.20
CA ASP A 45 0.58 20.45 -3.37
C ASP A 45 1.48 20.63 -2.16
N ALA A 46 1.15 21.52 -1.25
CA ALA A 46 1.93 21.77 -0.04
C ALA A 46 1.92 20.54 0.87
N GLY A 47 3.10 20.19 1.39
CA GLY A 47 3.25 19.08 2.33
C GLY A 47 3.42 17.70 1.68
N PHE A 48 3.38 17.60 0.34
CA PHE A 48 3.52 16.32 -0.36
C PHE A 48 4.88 16.10 -1.02
N ALA A 49 5.82 17.03 -0.87
CA ALA A 49 7.12 16.93 -1.54
C ALA A 49 7.87 15.64 -1.17
N ALA A 50 7.93 15.31 0.11
CA ALA A 50 8.64 14.11 0.58
C ALA A 50 8.01 12.82 0.06
N VAL A 51 6.69 12.71 0.07
CA VAL A 51 6.02 11.49 -0.41
C VAL A 51 6.19 11.33 -1.92
N LYS A 52 6.08 12.42 -2.67
CA LYS A 52 6.31 12.38 -4.12
C LYS A 52 7.73 11.95 -4.45
N GLU A 53 8.71 12.50 -3.75
CA GLU A 53 10.13 12.15 -3.94
C GLU A 53 10.37 10.67 -3.62
N GLN A 54 9.87 10.20 -2.49
CA GLN A 54 10.08 8.81 -2.08
C GLN A 54 9.37 7.82 -3.00
N LEU A 55 8.18 8.14 -3.48
CA LEU A 55 7.50 7.31 -4.47
C LEU A 55 8.30 7.24 -5.77
N ALA A 56 8.83 8.37 -6.25
CA ALA A 56 9.66 8.39 -7.45
C ALA A 56 10.92 7.54 -7.28
N GLU A 57 11.59 7.64 -6.13
CA GLU A 57 12.76 6.83 -5.81
C GLU A 57 12.40 5.33 -5.74
N TYR A 58 11.27 5.00 -5.14
CA TYR A 58 10.80 3.62 -5.06
C TYR A 58 10.57 3.04 -6.46
N PHE A 59 9.85 3.74 -7.32
CA PHE A 59 9.58 3.27 -8.67
C PHE A 59 10.84 3.20 -9.55
N ALA A 60 11.85 3.99 -9.22
CA ALA A 60 13.16 3.92 -9.89
C ALA A 60 14.05 2.78 -9.37
N GLY A 61 13.60 2.04 -8.36
CA GLY A 61 14.40 0.98 -7.74
C GLY A 61 15.47 1.50 -6.78
N ALA A 62 15.43 2.78 -6.44
CA ALA A 62 16.45 3.44 -5.61
C ALA A 62 16.08 3.50 -4.13
N ARG A 63 14.85 3.13 -3.77
CA ARG A 63 14.37 3.16 -2.39
C ARG A 63 13.61 1.89 -2.08
N GLN A 64 13.90 1.29 -0.94
CA GLN A 64 13.24 0.07 -0.48
C GLN A 64 12.27 0.30 0.67
N ARG A 65 12.40 1.39 1.40
CA ARG A 65 11.57 1.69 2.57
C ARG A 65 11.10 3.14 2.51
N PHE A 66 9.86 3.34 2.96
CA PHE A 66 9.31 4.69 3.08
C PHE A 66 9.54 5.22 4.49
N GLU A 67 10.02 6.46 4.58
CA GLU A 67 10.25 7.16 5.83
C GLU A 67 9.35 8.39 5.86
N LEU A 68 8.08 8.16 6.13
CA LEU A 68 7.02 9.16 6.07
C LEU A 68 6.13 9.08 7.30
N PRO A 69 5.64 10.22 7.81
CA PRO A 69 4.55 10.18 8.76
C PRO A 69 3.30 9.69 8.03
N ALA A 70 2.94 8.44 8.26
CA ALA A 70 1.81 7.78 7.61
C ALA A 70 0.93 7.13 8.67
N GLU A 71 -0.38 7.25 8.49
CA GLU A 71 -1.36 6.71 9.43
C GLU A 71 -2.50 6.06 8.67
N PRO A 72 -2.43 4.74 8.44
CA PRO A 72 -3.57 4.02 7.91
C PRO A 72 -4.68 4.00 8.96
N ARG A 73 -5.88 4.38 8.57
CA ARG A 73 -7.02 4.48 9.49
C ARG A 73 -8.03 3.40 9.18
N GLY A 74 -8.27 2.52 10.11
CA GLY A 74 -9.23 1.43 9.99
C GLY A 74 -9.60 0.87 11.34
N GLY A 75 -10.33 -0.25 11.33
CA GLY A 75 -10.69 -0.98 12.55
C GLY A 75 -9.47 -1.66 13.17
N ALA A 76 -9.65 -2.19 14.38
CA ALA A 76 -8.57 -2.81 15.14
C ALA A 76 -7.89 -3.96 14.38
N PHE A 77 -8.68 -4.86 13.77
CA PHE A 77 -8.14 -5.98 13.01
C PHE A 77 -7.42 -5.50 11.74
N GLN A 78 -8.00 -4.54 11.03
CA GLN A 78 -7.36 -3.97 9.85
C GLN A 78 -6.00 -3.35 10.20
N ASN A 79 -5.94 -2.55 11.26
CA ASN A 79 -4.70 -1.93 11.70
C ASN A 79 -3.66 -2.98 12.11
N LEU A 80 -4.08 -4.07 12.74
CA LEU A 80 -3.19 -5.18 13.09
C LEU A 80 -2.59 -5.80 11.82
N VAL A 81 -3.43 -6.13 10.84
CA VAL A 81 -2.98 -6.74 9.57
C VAL A 81 -2.03 -5.80 8.83
N TRP A 82 -2.40 -4.51 8.72
CA TRP A 82 -1.54 -3.54 8.03
C TRP A 82 -0.20 -3.35 8.73
N GLY A 83 -0.17 -3.42 10.05
CA GLY A 83 1.08 -3.41 10.82
C GLY A 83 1.96 -4.61 10.52
N LEU A 84 1.37 -5.80 10.42
CA LEU A 84 2.10 -7.02 10.04
C LEU A 84 2.65 -6.92 8.61
N ILE A 85 1.88 -6.35 7.68
CA ILE A 85 2.34 -6.11 6.31
C ILE A 85 3.58 -5.21 6.32
N GLY A 86 3.61 -4.20 7.18
CA GLY A 86 4.74 -3.30 7.31
C GLY A 86 6.05 -3.99 7.70
N GLU A 87 5.98 -5.21 8.23
CA GLU A 87 7.15 -5.99 8.62
C GLU A 87 7.67 -6.91 7.50
N ILE A 88 6.95 -7.02 6.38
CA ILE A 88 7.40 -7.85 5.25
C ILE A 88 8.58 -7.16 4.56
N PRO A 89 9.75 -7.81 4.50
CA PRO A 89 10.91 -7.20 3.86
C PRO A 89 10.70 -6.94 2.36
N TYR A 90 11.35 -5.92 1.87
CA TYR A 90 11.39 -5.60 0.45
C TYR A 90 11.87 -6.81 -0.37
N GLY A 91 11.20 -7.08 -1.47
CA GLY A 91 11.54 -8.19 -2.34
C GLY A 91 11.07 -9.55 -1.87
N GLN A 92 10.34 -9.62 -0.76
CA GLN A 92 9.79 -10.86 -0.22
C GLN A 92 8.27 -10.86 -0.25
N THR A 93 7.68 -12.03 -0.19
CA THR A 93 6.23 -12.21 -0.13
C THR A 93 5.86 -13.12 1.03
N VAL A 94 4.64 -12.95 1.51
CA VAL A 94 4.01 -13.85 2.48
C VAL A 94 2.62 -14.22 1.97
N THR A 95 2.07 -15.30 2.47
CA THR A 95 0.71 -15.70 2.09
C THR A 95 -0.33 -15.12 3.05
N TYR A 96 -1.58 -15.08 2.61
CA TYR A 96 -2.69 -14.71 3.50
C TYR A 96 -2.75 -15.64 4.72
N GLY A 97 -2.44 -16.94 4.53
CA GLY A 97 -2.38 -17.91 5.62
C GLY A 97 -1.27 -17.59 6.62
N ASP A 98 -0.10 -17.15 6.15
CA ASP A 98 1.00 -16.75 7.03
C ASP A 98 0.57 -15.59 7.92
N LEU A 99 -0.06 -14.58 7.35
CA LEU A 99 -0.54 -13.43 8.11
C LEU A 99 -1.67 -13.79 9.08
N ALA A 100 -2.54 -14.71 8.68
CA ALA A 100 -3.61 -15.17 9.56
C ALA A 100 -3.05 -15.85 10.81
N ARG A 101 -2.01 -16.66 10.65
CA ARG A 101 -1.33 -17.29 11.79
C ARG A 101 -0.66 -16.25 12.70
N GLU A 102 -0.01 -15.25 12.13
CA GLU A 102 0.63 -14.18 12.91
C GLU A 102 -0.40 -13.31 13.62
N ALA A 103 -1.53 -13.03 12.98
CA ALA A 103 -2.60 -12.23 13.60
C ALA A 103 -3.21 -12.94 14.81
N GLY A 104 -3.31 -14.27 14.76
CA GLY A 104 -3.88 -15.06 15.86
C GLY A 104 -5.38 -14.83 16.04
N GLY A 105 -5.90 -15.20 17.21
CA GLY A 105 -7.29 -14.93 17.56
C GLY A 105 -8.32 -15.64 16.69
N GLY A 106 -7.95 -16.73 16.00
CA GLY A 106 -8.84 -17.44 15.11
C GLY A 106 -9.00 -16.78 13.73
N ALA A 107 -8.17 -15.82 13.39
CA ALA A 107 -8.21 -15.17 12.08
C ALA A 107 -7.99 -16.18 10.96
N THR A 108 -8.75 -16.03 9.88
CA THR A 108 -8.65 -16.90 8.69
C THR A 108 -7.95 -16.15 7.55
N PRO A 109 -7.42 -16.86 6.54
CA PRO A 109 -6.89 -16.20 5.35
C PRO A 109 -7.93 -15.29 4.68
N LYS A 110 -9.20 -15.63 4.73
CA LYS A 110 -10.28 -14.80 4.18
C LYS A 110 -10.42 -13.49 4.95
N ASP A 111 -10.34 -13.54 6.28
CA ASP A 111 -10.39 -12.33 7.12
C ASP A 111 -9.22 -11.40 6.77
N VAL A 112 -8.02 -11.95 6.64
CA VAL A 112 -6.83 -11.20 6.25
C VAL A 112 -6.99 -10.61 4.86
N GLY A 113 -7.50 -11.40 3.91
CA GLY A 113 -7.74 -10.92 2.54
C GLY A 113 -8.66 -9.71 2.49
N ALA A 114 -9.71 -9.70 3.30
CA ALA A 114 -10.62 -8.57 3.39
C ALA A 114 -9.90 -7.31 3.93
N ALA A 115 -9.07 -7.47 4.95
CA ALA A 115 -8.29 -6.36 5.50
C ALA A 115 -7.24 -5.84 4.51
N VAL A 116 -6.54 -6.74 3.82
CA VAL A 116 -5.55 -6.39 2.79
C VAL A 116 -6.20 -5.57 1.68
N GLY A 117 -7.38 -5.99 1.21
CA GLY A 117 -8.10 -5.31 0.13
C GLY A 117 -8.55 -3.89 0.48
N ARG A 118 -8.62 -3.55 1.76
CA ARG A 118 -9.03 -2.22 2.23
C ARG A 118 -7.87 -1.32 2.67
N ASN A 119 -6.64 -1.74 2.43
CA ASN A 119 -5.48 -0.92 2.73
C ASN A 119 -5.58 0.45 2.05
N PRO A 120 -5.59 1.56 2.81
CA PRO A 120 -5.70 2.89 2.23
C PRO A 120 -4.37 3.45 1.71
N LEU A 121 -3.25 2.82 2.05
CA LEU A 121 -1.91 3.32 1.73
C LEU A 121 -1.20 2.38 0.75
N SER A 122 -1.78 2.20 -0.44
CA SER A 122 -1.18 1.35 -1.47
C SER A 122 0.28 1.74 -1.72
N VAL A 123 1.13 0.78 -2.01
CA VAL A 123 2.58 0.91 -2.20
C VAL A 123 3.32 1.19 -0.89
N VAL A 124 2.92 2.20 -0.14
CA VAL A 124 3.58 2.59 1.14
C VAL A 124 3.40 1.49 2.19
N VAL A 125 2.17 0.99 2.36
CA VAL A 125 1.92 -0.25 3.10
C VAL A 125 1.84 -1.35 2.05
N ALA A 126 2.83 -2.21 2.00
CA ALA A 126 3.11 -3.07 0.84
C ALA A 126 2.17 -4.28 0.74
N CYS A 127 0.88 -4.06 0.61
CA CYS A 127 -0.11 -5.12 0.48
C CYS A 127 0.10 -5.98 -0.78
N HIS A 128 0.84 -5.47 -1.77
CA HIS A 128 1.23 -6.26 -2.95
C HIS A 128 2.15 -7.44 -2.61
N ARG A 129 2.80 -7.43 -1.43
CA ARG A 129 3.66 -8.52 -0.94
C ARG A 129 2.87 -9.67 -0.32
N VAL A 130 1.56 -9.55 -0.24
CA VAL A 130 0.68 -10.62 0.26
C VAL A 130 0.10 -11.37 -0.94
N VAL A 131 0.37 -12.66 -1.00
CA VAL A 131 0.00 -13.50 -2.13
C VAL A 131 -0.81 -14.71 -1.67
N GLY A 132 -1.44 -15.39 -2.62
CA GLY A 132 -2.17 -16.62 -2.34
C GLY A 132 -1.22 -17.79 -2.10
N LYS A 133 -1.79 -18.92 -1.73
CA LYS A 133 -1.06 -20.18 -1.56
C LYS A 133 -0.22 -20.46 -2.80
N ASP A 134 0.99 -20.94 -2.59
CA ASP A 134 1.95 -21.25 -3.67
C ASP A 134 2.34 -20.03 -4.53
N GLY A 135 2.23 -18.82 -3.98
CA GLY A 135 2.65 -17.61 -4.65
C GLY A 135 1.67 -17.08 -5.68
N ARG A 136 0.44 -17.58 -5.72
CA ARG A 136 -0.56 -17.12 -6.68
C ARG A 136 -0.90 -15.65 -6.46
N LEU A 137 -0.99 -14.91 -7.56
CA LEU A 137 -1.52 -13.55 -7.51
C LEU A 137 -3.03 -13.60 -7.44
N THR A 138 -3.56 -13.23 -6.30
CA THR A 138 -4.98 -13.08 -6.05
C THR A 138 -5.22 -11.63 -5.68
N GLY A 139 -6.38 -11.11 -5.84
CA GLY A 139 -6.82 -9.77 -5.49
C GLY A 139 -5.77 -8.69 -5.15
N TYR A 140 -5.98 -7.52 -5.66
CA TYR A 140 -5.25 -6.31 -5.28
C TYR A 140 -6.16 -5.13 -5.56
N ALA A 141 -6.22 -4.15 -4.64
CA ALA A 141 -7.10 -3.00 -4.79
C ALA A 141 -6.83 -2.20 -6.07
N GLY A 142 -5.60 -2.19 -6.54
CA GLY A 142 -5.21 -1.57 -7.79
C GLY A 142 -5.24 -2.49 -9.01
N GLY A 143 -5.68 -3.74 -8.86
CA GLY A 143 -5.72 -4.73 -9.94
C GLY A 143 -4.44 -5.57 -10.04
N LEU A 144 -4.57 -6.76 -10.61
CA LEU A 144 -3.47 -7.74 -10.67
C LEU A 144 -2.28 -7.28 -11.53
N ALA A 145 -2.53 -6.49 -12.56
CA ALA A 145 -1.45 -5.96 -13.40
C ALA A 145 -0.51 -5.05 -12.59
N ARG A 146 -1.08 -4.18 -11.75
CA ARG A 146 -0.29 -3.32 -10.86
C ARG A 146 0.43 -4.12 -9.80
N LYS A 147 -0.22 -5.14 -9.24
CA LYS A 147 0.40 -6.03 -8.26
C LYS A 147 1.62 -6.72 -8.87
N ARG A 148 1.48 -7.28 -10.07
CA ARG A 148 2.58 -7.91 -10.79
C ARG A 148 3.73 -6.93 -11.04
N PHE A 149 3.42 -5.72 -11.47
CA PHE A 149 4.42 -4.69 -11.71
C PHE A 149 5.26 -4.43 -10.44
N LEU A 150 4.58 -4.25 -9.30
CA LEU A 150 5.25 -3.96 -8.03
C LEU A 150 6.14 -5.11 -7.57
N LEU A 151 5.65 -6.34 -7.68
CA LEU A 151 6.42 -7.52 -7.31
C LEU A 151 7.64 -7.71 -8.22
N ASP A 152 7.47 -7.52 -9.52
CA ASP A 152 8.58 -7.64 -10.49
C ASP A 152 9.63 -6.55 -10.25
N LEU A 153 9.20 -5.32 -9.96
CA LEU A 153 10.09 -4.21 -9.61
C LEU A 153 10.95 -4.57 -8.40
N GLU A 154 10.32 -5.07 -7.34
CA GLU A 154 11.03 -5.40 -6.11
C GLU A 154 11.97 -6.59 -6.29
N GLU A 155 11.56 -7.59 -7.04
CA GLU A 155 12.41 -8.75 -7.33
C GLU A 155 13.66 -8.32 -8.10
N LYS A 156 13.48 -7.51 -9.14
CA LYS A 156 14.59 -7.02 -9.96
C LYS A 156 15.55 -6.15 -9.14
N ALA A 157 15.03 -5.20 -8.38
CA ALA A 157 15.85 -4.31 -7.58
C ALA A 157 16.59 -5.05 -6.46
N ALA A 158 15.97 -6.04 -5.83
CA ALA A 158 16.59 -6.84 -4.78
C ALA A 158 17.78 -7.66 -5.30
N ARG A 159 17.75 -8.09 -6.56
CA ARG A 159 18.86 -8.85 -7.17
C ARG A 159 20.10 -8.00 -7.44
N LEU A 160 19.95 -6.68 -7.48
CA LEU A 160 21.07 -5.77 -7.76
C LEU A 160 21.88 -5.45 -6.49
N PHE A 161 21.38 -5.85 -5.35
CA PHE A 161 21.99 -5.60 -4.04
C PHE A 161 22.15 -6.93 -3.25
#